data_d09646983f311e79d4b047f7e29ae8cc
#
_entry.id   d09646983f311e79d4b047f7e29ae8cc
#
_cell.length_a   1.000
_cell.length_b   1.000
_cell.length_c   1.000
_cell.angle_alpha   90.00
_cell.angle_beta   90.00
_cell.angle_gamma   90.00
#
_symmetry.space_group_name_H-M   'P 1'
#
loop_
_entity.id
_entity.type
_entity.pdbx_description
1 polymer ?
#
loop_
_entity_poly.entity_id
_entity_poly.type
_entity_poly.pdbx_seq_one_letter_code
_entity_poly.pdbx_strand_id
1 'polypeptide(L)'
;VPSTANKEVFRVYSFKEKPDLETARRYIQKNNFFWNAGIFVWNVNTVVNALRVYQPAISKVFERLLPYYYTDKEQEMIDRNFPLCENISVDYAIMEKADEIFVLPASFGWSDLGTWGSLHENLPKDAHNNTQIGENIKLYETRNCVIHTTQEKRVVVQGLDGYIVAEKNN
;
A
#
# COMPACT_ATOMS: atom_id res chain seq x y z
N VAL A 1 11.88 -4.42 21.64
CA VAL A 1 11.66 -4.98 23.00
C VAL A 1 10.21 -5.48 23.04
N PRO A 2 9.95 -6.74 23.49
CA PRO A 2 8.57 -7.23 23.60
C PRO A 2 7.71 -6.33 24.49
N SER A 3 6.44 -6.19 24.13
CA SER A 3 5.45 -5.52 24.97
C SER A 3 5.23 -6.33 26.25
N THR A 4 5.05 -5.65 27.37
CA THR A 4 4.73 -6.31 28.65
C THR A 4 3.38 -7.04 28.63
N ALA A 5 2.47 -6.63 27.72
CA ALA A 5 1.12 -7.19 27.61
C ALA A 5 1.04 -8.42 26.68
N ASN A 6 1.89 -8.50 25.64
CA ASN A 6 1.90 -9.61 24.69
C ASN A 6 3.32 -9.83 24.17
N LYS A 7 3.85 -11.05 24.31
CA LYS A 7 5.22 -11.41 23.91
C LYS A 7 5.44 -11.41 22.39
N GLU A 8 4.39 -11.42 21.60
CA GLU A 8 4.44 -11.37 20.13
C GLU A 8 4.45 -9.94 19.58
N VAL A 9 4.16 -8.94 20.42
CA VAL A 9 4.12 -7.53 20.03
C VAL A 9 5.39 -6.84 20.49
N PHE A 10 6.06 -6.14 19.59
CA PHE A 10 7.31 -5.44 19.87
C PHE A 10 7.13 -3.94 19.80
N ARG A 11 7.74 -3.20 20.71
CA ARG A 11 7.82 -1.74 20.60
C ARG A 11 8.82 -1.39 19.50
N VAL A 12 8.40 -0.54 18.58
CA VAL A 12 9.25 -0.02 17.50
C VAL A 12 10.20 1.03 18.09
N TYR A 13 11.48 0.88 17.83
CA TYR A 13 12.49 1.86 18.24
C TYR A 13 12.59 3.01 17.25
N SER A 14 12.48 2.71 15.95
CA SER A 14 12.55 3.69 14.88
C SER A 14 11.76 3.19 13.69
N PHE A 15 10.94 4.04 13.12
CA PHE A 15 10.26 3.83 11.86
C PHE A 15 11.01 4.60 10.76
N LYS A 16 11.24 3.98 9.61
CA LYS A 16 11.93 4.60 8.47
C LYS A 16 11.22 4.21 7.18
N GLU A 17 10.79 5.23 6.46
CA GLU A 17 10.11 5.06 5.18
C GLU A 17 11.14 5.17 4.03
N LYS A 18 11.02 4.26 3.07
CA LYS A 18 11.79 4.24 1.81
C LYS A 18 13.30 4.44 1.99
N PRO A 19 14.01 3.57 2.75
CA PRO A 19 15.45 3.62 2.82
C PRO A 19 16.07 3.38 1.43
N ASP A 20 17.27 3.92 1.21
CA ASP A 20 18.04 3.57 0.01
C ASP A 20 18.40 2.07 -0.03
N LEU A 21 18.79 1.59 -1.22
CA LEU A 21 19.04 0.16 -1.44
C LEU A 21 20.11 -0.41 -0.52
N GLU A 22 21.16 0.33 -0.25
CA GLU A 22 22.26 -0.12 0.62
C GLU A 22 21.79 -0.24 2.07
N THR A 23 21.05 0.75 2.54
CA THR A 23 20.44 0.75 3.87
C THR A 23 19.42 -0.37 4.02
N ALA A 24 18.56 -0.60 3.01
CA ALA A 24 17.61 -1.70 3.00
C ALA A 24 18.29 -3.07 3.11
N ARG A 25 19.37 -3.30 2.35
CA ARG A 25 20.17 -4.53 2.44
C ARG A 25 20.77 -4.74 3.83
N ARG A 26 21.26 -3.67 4.47
CA ARG A 26 21.76 -3.73 5.87
C ARG A 26 20.66 -4.07 6.87
N TYR A 27 19.44 -3.55 6.66
CA TYR A 27 18.31 -3.85 7.53
C TYR A 27 17.92 -5.34 7.47
N ILE A 28 17.85 -5.91 6.27
CA ILE A 28 17.55 -7.33 6.09
C ILE A 28 18.56 -8.24 6.83
N GLN A 29 19.84 -7.87 6.84
CA GLN A 29 20.90 -8.65 7.48
C GLN A 29 20.84 -8.62 9.01
N LYS A 30 20.18 -7.64 9.60
CA LYS A 30 20.23 -7.41 11.06
C LYS A 30 19.18 -8.16 11.88
N ASN A 31 18.24 -8.86 11.29
CA ASN A 31 17.18 -9.63 11.96
C ASN A 31 16.37 -8.88 13.04
N ASN A 32 16.47 -7.56 13.12
CA ASN A 32 15.74 -6.72 14.07
C ASN A 32 14.95 -5.60 13.37
N PHE A 33 14.78 -5.73 12.04
CA PHE A 33 13.94 -4.88 11.23
C PHE A 33 12.80 -5.70 10.63
N PHE A 34 11.68 -5.04 10.45
CA PHE A 34 10.50 -5.58 9.80
C PHE A 34 10.09 -4.68 8.64
N TRP A 35 9.64 -5.29 7.54
CA TRP A 35 9.00 -4.54 6.46
C TRP A 35 7.60 -4.16 6.88
N ASN A 36 7.28 -2.88 6.70
CA ASN A 36 5.94 -2.37 6.91
C ASN A 36 5.03 -2.85 5.77
N ALA A 37 3.97 -3.57 6.13
CA ALA A 37 2.95 -4.02 5.18
C ALA A 37 1.92 -2.92 4.85
N GLY A 38 2.05 -1.72 5.43
CA GLY A 38 1.07 -0.65 5.27
C GLY A 38 -0.28 -0.94 5.96
N ILE A 39 -0.30 -1.90 6.89
CA ILE A 39 -1.50 -2.26 7.65
C ILE A 39 -1.37 -1.66 9.05
N PHE A 40 -2.21 -0.68 9.35
CA PHE A 40 -2.22 0.01 10.64
C PHE A 40 -3.51 -0.27 11.40
N VAL A 41 -3.38 -0.61 12.68
CA VAL A 41 -4.52 -0.82 13.59
C VAL A 41 -4.47 0.26 14.67
N TRP A 42 -5.51 1.07 14.74
CA TRP A 42 -5.57 2.25 15.60
C TRP A 42 -6.83 2.24 16.45
N ASN A 43 -6.70 2.73 17.66
CA ASN A 43 -7.85 3.27 18.37
C ASN A 43 -8.20 4.66 17.78
N VAL A 44 -9.49 4.94 17.57
CA VAL A 44 -9.95 6.22 16.98
C VAL A 44 -9.40 7.44 17.71
N ASN A 45 -9.44 7.43 19.05
CA ASN A 45 -8.92 8.55 19.84
C ASN A 45 -7.40 8.71 19.67
N THR A 46 -6.66 7.61 19.53
CA THR A 46 -5.22 7.63 19.31
C THR A 46 -4.87 8.27 17.97
N VAL A 47 -5.52 7.88 16.88
CA VAL A 47 -5.22 8.46 15.55
C VAL A 47 -5.63 9.93 15.47
N VAL A 48 -6.77 10.30 16.04
CA VAL A 48 -7.22 11.71 16.07
C VAL A 48 -6.24 12.57 16.89
N ASN A 49 -5.78 12.09 18.04
CA ASN A 49 -4.80 12.80 18.83
C ASN A 49 -3.43 12.89 18.15
N ALA A 50 -3.00 11.80 17.46
CA ALA A 50 -1.78 11.82 16.67
C ALA A 50 -1.83 12.88 15.54
N LEU A 51 -2.95 12.97 14.82
CA LEU A 51 -3.16 14.03 13.81
C LEU A 51 -3.12 15.42 14.42
N ARG A 52 -3.73 15.63 15.59
CA ARG A 52 -3.67 16.93 16.29
C ARG A 52 -2.25 17.33 16.66
N VAL A 53 -1.46 16.39 17.12
CA VAL A 53 -0.08 16.64 17.59
C VAL A 53 0.87 16.80 16.40
N TYR A 54 0.86 15.84 15.47
CA TYR A 54 1.87 15.75 14.41
C TYR A 54 1.46 16.43 13.10
N GLN A 55 0.14 16.65 12.89
CA GLN A 55 -0.43 17.27 11.69
C GLN A 55 -1.56 18.26 12.03
N PRO A 56 -1.28 19.31 12.82
CA PRO A 56 -2.31 20.23 13.28
C PRO A 56 -3.03 20.98 12.16
N ALA A 57 -2.37 21.21 11.01
CA ALA A 57 -2.99 21.83 9.85
C ALA A 57 -4.09 20.95 9.26
N ILE A 58 -3.80 19.66 9.06
CA ILE A 58 -4.77 18.67 8.58
C ILE A 58 -5.90 18.51 9.59
N SER A 59 -5.58 18.36 10.87
CA SER A 59 -6.58 18.23 11.94
C SER A 59 -7.58 19.39 11.94
N LYS A 60 -7.09 20.63 11.81
CA LYS A 60 -7.95 21.82 11.74
C LYS A 60 -8.90 21.83 10.54
N VAL A 61 -8.48 21.31 9.40
CA VAL A 61 -9.35 21.19 8.23
C VAL A 61 -10.52 20.26 8.56
N PHE A 62 -10.25 19.07 9.09
CA PHE A 62 -11.30 18.11 9.45
C PHE A 62 -12.17 18.57 10.62
N GLU A 63 -11.61 19.27 11.61
CA GLU A 63 -12.39 19.84 12.72
C GLU A 63 -13.42 20.89 12.24
N ARG A 64 -13.12 21.65 11.19
CA ARG A 64 -14.09 22.58 10.57
C ARG A 64 -15.23 21.86 9.85
N LEU A 65 -15.02 20.59 9.48
CA LEU A 65 -16.05 19.78 8.83
C LEU A 65 -17.03 19.13 9.80
N LEU A 66 -16.71 19.09 11.10
CA LEU A 66 -17.55 18.44 12.11
C LEU A 66 -19.06 18.79 12.04
N PRO A 67 -19.48 20.05 11.79
CA PRO A 67 -20.90 20.39 11.69
C PRO A 67 -21.61 19.83 10.45
N TYR A 68 -20.85 19.36 9.46
CA TYR A 68 -21.39 18.92 8.17
C TYR A 68 -21.44 17.41 8.03
N TYR A 69 -20.72 16.64 8.88
CA TYR A 69 -20.76 15.18 8.85
C TYR A 69 -22.19 14.66 9.09
N TYR A 70 -22.56 13.63 8.35
CA TYR A 70 -23.90 13.01 8.37
C TYR A 70 -25.02 13.97 7.92
N THR A 71 -24.71 15.01 7.16
CA THR A 71 -25.68 15.92 6.53
C THR A 71 -25.59 15.84 5.01
N ASP A 72 -26.60 16.38 4.31
CA ASP A 72 -26.62 16.47 2.84
C ASP A 72 -25.44 17.30 2.27
N LYS A 73 -24.75 18.05 3.09
CA LYS A 73 -23.60 18.90 2.71
C LYS A 73 -22.25 18.24 2.93
N GLU A 74 -22.20 17.04 3.50
CA GLU A 74 -20.95 16.37 3.87
C GLU A 74 -19.99 16.26 2.68
N GLN A 75 -20.45 15.66 1.58
CA GLN A 75 -19.60 15.43 0.43
C GLN A 75 -19.09 16.74 -0.20
N GLU A 76 -19.98 17.72 -0.36
CA GLU A 76 -19.60 19.05 -0.88
C GLU A 76 -18.51 19.69 -0.03
N MET A 77 -18.64 19.60 1.27
CA MET A 77 -17.67 20.22 2.20
C MET A 77 -16.36 19.45 2.24
N ILE A 78 -16.36 18.12 2.12
CA ILE A 78 -15.16 17.31 1.98
C ILE A 78 -14.43 17.70 0.68
N ASP A 79 -15.12 17.72 -0.46
CA ASP A 79 -14.53 18.01 -1.78
C ASP A 79 -13.86 19.39 -1.83
N ARG A 80 -14.44 20.35 -1.13
CA ARG A 80 -13.87 21.71 -1.04
C ARG A 80 -12.65 21.82 -0.12
N ASN A 81 -12.62 21.06 0.96
CA ASN A 81 -11.64 21.27 2.03
C ASN A 81 -10.51 20.23 2.00
N PHE A 82 -10.77 18.99 1.57
CA PHE A 82 -9.74 17.96 1.49
C PHE A 82 -8.54 18.34 0.61
N PRO A 83 -8.71 19.00 -0.55
CA PRO A 83 -7.58 19.47 -1.37
C PRO A 83 -6.70 20.53 -0.69
N LEU A 84 -7.13 21.13 0.40
CA LEU A 84 -6.34 22.07 1.19
C LEU A 84 -5.38 21.37 2.17
N CYS A 85 -5.54 20.07 2.35
CA CYS A 85 -4.64 19.26 3.17
C CYS A 85 -3.30 19.06 2.47
N GLU A 86 -2.23 19.04 3.26
CA GLU A 86 -0.92 18.63 2.77
C GLU A 86 -0.99 17.18 2.26
N ASN A 87 -0.41 16.95 1.08
CA ASN A 87 -0.28 15.60 0.53
C ASN A 87 0.93 14.90 1.18
N ILE A 88 0.67 14.20 2.27
CA ILE A 88 1.67 13.47 3.06
C ILE A 88 1.14 12.10 3.44
N SER A 89 1.96 11.06 3.34
CA SER A 89 1.57 9.73 3.81
C SER A 89 1.54 9.65 5.33
N VAL A 90 0.76 8.74 5.89
CA VAL A 90 0.68 8.50 7.34
C VAL A 90 2.05 8.09 7.91
N ASP A 91 2.88 7.45 7.10
CA ASP A 91 4.23 7.03 7.48
C ASP A 91 5.09 8.25 7.86
N TYR A 92 5.15 9.27 7.02
CA TYR A 92 5.86 10.53 7.31
C TYR A 92 5.09 11.45 8.27
N ALA A 93 3.77 11.45 8.16
CA ALA A 93 2.93 12.33 8.95
C ALA A 93 2.95 12.00 10.44
N ILE A 94 2.91 10.70 10.76
CA ILE A 94 2.74 10.19 12.11
C ILE A 94 3.81 9.16 12.48
N MET A 95 4.01 8.10 11.66
CA MET A 95 4.79 6.94 12.08
C MET A 95 6.27 7.25 12.33
N GLU A 96 6.89 8.14 11.57
CA GLU A 96 8.28 8.56 11.82
C GLU A 96 8.44 9.48 13.05
N LYS A 97 7.35 10.04 13.57
CA LYS A 97 7.34 11.04 14.64
C LYS A 97 6.82 10.51 15.97
N ALA A 98 6.00 9.47 15.94
CA ALA A 98 5.34 8.96 17.13
C ALA A 98 6.27 8.10 17.98
N ASP A 99 6.23 8.29 19.29
CA ASP A 99 7.09 7.59 20.24
C ASP A 99 6.56 6.20 20.66
N GLU A 100 5.26 5.98 20.52
CA GLU A 100 4.59 4.75 20.96
C GLU A 100 4.00 3.99 19.77
N ILE A 101 4.88 3.33 19.02
CA ILE A 101 4.51 2.44 17.92
C ILE A 101 4.84 1.00 18.30
N PHE A 102 3.96 0.09 17.96
CA PHE A 102 4.14 -1.33 18.15
C PHE A 102 4.04 -2.07 16.83
N VAL A 103 4.77 -3.17 16.68
CA VAL A 103 4.71 -4.06 15.53
C VAL A 103 4.32 -5.47 15.99
N LEU A 104 3.38 -6.05 15.26
CA LEU A 104 3.05 -7.47 15.30
C LEU A 104 3.64 -8.12 14.04
N PRO A 105 4.71 -8.93 14.16
CA PRO A 105 5.24 -9.66 13.02
C PRO A 105 4.20 -10.65 12.48
N ALA A 106 4.08 -10.70 11.17
CA ALA A 106 3.12 -11.59 10.50
C ALA A 106 3.79 -12.30 9.32
N SER A 107 3.33 -13.52 9.03
CA SER A 107 3.80 -14.34 7.92
C SER A 107 2.60 -14.93 7.18
N PHE A 108 1.96 -14.12 6.34
CA PHE A 108 0.76 -14.49 5.60
C PHE A 108 0.89 -14.29 4.07
N GLY A 109 2.13 -14.14 3.57
CA GLY A 109 2.36 -14.01 2.13
C GLY A 109 1.85 -12.67 1.57
N TRP A 110 2.17 -11.54 2.20
CA TRP A 110 1.76 -10.22 1.76
C TRP A 110 2.56 -9.73 0.53
N SER A 111 1.87 -9.10 -0.40
CA SER A 111 2.44 -8.33 -1.50
C SER A 111 1.56 -7.12 -1.78
N ASP A 112 2.16 -5.97 -2.06
CA ASP A 112 1.45 -4.74 -2.42
C ASP A 112 0.93 -4.75 -3.86
N LEU A 113 1.39 -5.70 -4.69
CA LEU A 113 1.11 -5.78 -6.12
C LEU A 113 1.37 -4.45 -6.88
N GLY A 114 2.24 -3.60 -6.34
CA GLY A 114 2.53 -2.26 -6.86
C GLY A 114 3.30 -2.23 -8.17
N THR A 115 3.77 -3.37 -8.65
CA THR A 115 4.51 -3.50 -9.92
C THR A 115 4.00 -4.67 -10.75
N TRP A 116 4.21 -4.62 -12.07
CA TRP A 116 3.91 -5.74 -12.96
C TRP A 116 4.71 -7.00 -12.61
N GLY A 117 5.93 -6.84 -12.08
CA GLY A 117 6.76 -7.94 -11.60
C GLY A 117 6.13 -8.63 -10.39
N SER A 118 5.73 -7.88 -9.37
CA SER A 118 5.06 -8.45 -8.19
C SER A 118 3.70 -9.07 -8.55
N LEU A 119 2.98 -8.50 -9.53
CA LEU A 119 1.76 -9.09 -10.06
C LEU A 119 2.05 -10.45 -10.73
N HIS A 120 3.07 -10.51 -11.59
CA HIS A 120 3.50 -11.76 -12.22
C HIS A 120 3.92 -12.81 -11.20
N GLU A 121 4.67 -12.43 -10.15
CA GLU A 121 5.12 -13.36 -9.11
C GLU A 121 3.97 -14.00 -8.33
N ASN A 122 2.92 -13.24 -8.05
CA ASN A 122 1.84 -13.63 -7.14
C ASN A 122 0.59 -14.21 -7.82
N LEU A 123 0.42 -14.03 -9.13
CA LEU A 123 -0.74 -14.58 -9.85
C LEU A 123 -0.45 -15.95 -10.47
N PRO A 124 -1.49 -16.76 -10.76
CA PRO A 124 -1.38 -18.01 -11.48
C PRO A 124 -0.69 -17.84 -12.84
N LYS A 125 0.09 -18.83 -13.22
CA LYS A 125 0.84 -18.86 -14.48
C LYS A 125 0.42 -20.05 -15.35
N ASP A 126 0.45 -19.84 -16.66
CA ASP A 126 0.31 -20.96 -17.61
C ASP A 126 1.60 -21.79 -17.72
N ALA A 127 1.58 -22.83 -18.57
CA ALA A 127 2.72 -23.72 -18.78
C ALA A 127 3.97 -23.02 -19.35
N HIS A 128 3.85 -21.82 -19.87
CA HIS A 128 4.92 -21.00 -20.43
C HIS A 128 5.29 -19.81 -19.56
N ASN A 129 4.89 -19.85 -18.27
CA ASN A 129 5.16 -18.80 -17.28
C ASN A 129 4.53 -17.44 -17.63
N ASN A 130 3.39 -17.43 -18.35
CA ASN A 130 2.63 -16.21 -18.58
C ASN A 130 1.54 -16.03 -17.51
N THR A 131 1.33 -14.79 -17.09
CA THR A 131 0.19 -14.36 -16.26
C THR A 131 -0.86 -13.69 -17.15
N GLN A 132 -2.10 -14.17 -17.08
CA GLN A 132 -3.21 -13.64 -17.88
C GLN A 132 -4.29 -13.07 -16.96
N ILE A 133 -4.69 -11.85 -17.22
CA ILE A 133 -5.77 -11.14 -16.51
C ILE A 133 -6.78 -10.68 -17.56
N GLY A 134 -7.91 -11.37 -17.64
CA GLY A 134 -8.95 -11.22 -18.65
C GLY A 134 -9.38 -12.57 -19.21
N GLU A 135 -10.57 -12.64 -19.82
CA GLU A 135 -11.19 -13.90 -20.25
C GLU A 135 -10.88 -14.28 -21.70
N ASN A 136 -10.63 -13.30 -22.57
CA ASN A 136 -10.54 -13.48 -24.02
C ASN A 136 -9.11 -13.33 -24.55
N ILE A 137 -8.14 -13.99 -23.92
CA ILE A 137 -6.72 -13.93 -24.27
C ILE A 137 -6.32 -15.21 -25.00
N LYS A 138 -5.61 -15.08 -26.14
CA LYS A 138 -4.98 -16.18 -26.86
C LYS A 138 -3.49 -15.91 -27.04
N LEU A 139 -2.66 -16.84 -26.60
CA LEU A 139 -1.20 -16.74 -26.66
C LEU A 139 -0.64 -17.81 -27.59
N TYR A 140 0.27 -17.40 -28.48
CA TYR A 140 1.02 -18.29 -29.36
C TYR A 140 2.51 -17.97 -29.24
N GLU A 141 3.36 -18.98 -29.01
CA GLU A 141 4.82 -18.82 -28.91
C GLU A 141 5.23 -17.69 -27.94
N THR A 142 4.45 -17.48 -26.88
CA THR A 142 4.60 -16.39 -25.92
C THR A 142 4.94 -16.97 -24.56
N ARG A 143 5.93 -16.37 -23.87
CA ARG A 143 6.40 -16.85 -22.57
C ARG A 143 6.87 -15.70 -21.67
N ASN A 144 6.88 -15.94 -20.36
CA ASN A 144 7.34 -14.99 -19.33
C ASN A 144 6.64 -13.62 -19.41
N CYS A 145 5.40 -13.57 -19.89
CA CYS A 145 4.67 -12.34 -20.16
C CYS A 145 3.56 -12.09 -19.13
N VAL A 146 3.21 -10.81 -18.94
CA VAL A 146 1.99 -10.41 -18.27
C VAL A 146 1.04 -9.80 -19.28
N ILE A 147 -0.14 -10.38 -19.41
CA ILE A 147 -1.16 -9.89 -20.33
C ILE A 147 -2.39 -9.48 -19.52
N HIS A 148 -2.73 -8.20 -19.60
CA HIS A 148 -3.88 -7.62 -18.92
C HIS A 148 -4.82 -6.98 -19.93
N THR A 149 -6.09 -7.41 -19.94
CA THR A 149 -7.13 -6.84 -20.77
C THR A 149 -8.45 -6.74 -20.02
N THR A 150 -9.35 -5.88 -20.46
CA THR A 150 -10.72 -5.85 -19.98
C THR A 150 -11.50 -7.07 -20.46
N GLN A 151 -12.55 -7.49 -19.75
CA GLN A 151 -13.33 -8.69 -20.03
C GLN A 151 -13.99 -8.71 -21.44
N GLU A 152 -14.25 -7.55 -22.01
CA GLU A 152 -14.97 -7.42 -23.29
C GLU A 152 -14.06 -7.54 -24.52
N LYS A 153 -12.75 -7.35 -24.38
CA LYS A 153 -11.81 -7.31 -25.49
C LYS A 153 -11.15 -8.66 -25.74
N ARG A 154 -10.99 -8.98 -27.02
CA ARG A 154 -10.19 -10.14 -27.46
C ARG A 154 -8.76 -9.69 -27.75
N VAL A 155 -7.81 -10.34 -27.11
CA VAL A 155 -6.38 -10.07 -27.30
C VAL A 155 -5.70 -11.34 -27.80
N VAL A 156 -4.95 -11.20 -28.87
CA VAL A 156 -4.10 -12.25 -29.44
C VAL A 156 -2.66 -11.77 -29.40
N VAL A 157 -1.79 -12.54 -28.76
CA VAL A 157 -0.36 -12.23 -28.63
C VAL A 157 0.44 -13.38 -29.21
N GLN A 158 1.44 -13.07 -30.03
CA GLN A 158 2.33 -14.07 -30.61
C GLN A 158 3.80 -13.65 -30.54
N GLY A 159 4.68 -14.61 -30.19
CA GLY A 159 6.13 -14.47 -30.32
C GLY A 159 6.78 -13.53 -29.28
N LEU A 160 6.12 -13.23 -28.16
CA LEU A 160 6.69 -12.37 -27.10
C LEU A 160 7.37 -13.18 -26.00
N ASP A 161 8.45 -12.64 -25.44
CA ASP A 161 9.17 -13.19 -24.31
C ASP A 161 9.57 -12.08 -23.34
N GLY A 162 9.04 -12.12 -22.08
CA GLY A 162 9.35 -11.14 -21.05
C GLY A 162 8.68 -9.77 -21.24
N TYR A 163 7.51 -9.71 -21.87
CA TYR A 163 6.79 -8.47 -22.13
C TYR A 163 5.57 -8.29 -21.24
N ILE A 164 5.18 -7.03 -21.06
CA ILE A 164 3.91 -6.63 -20.48
C ILE A 164 3.03 -6.10 -21.61
N VAL A 165 1.86 -6.71 -21.75
CA VAL A 165 0.82 -6.28 -22.68
C VAL A 165 -0.39 -5.85 -21.85
N ALA A 166 -0.62 -4.56 -21.73
CA ALA A 166 -1.72 -4.02 -20.95
C ALA A 166 -2.58 -3.09 -21.82
N GLU A 167 -3.88 -3.33 -21.76
CA GLU A 167 -4.87 -2.47 -22.40
C GLU A 167 -5.52 -1.60 -21.33
N LYS A 168 -5.65 -0.32 -21.62
CA LYS A 168 -6.34 0.65 -20.78
C LYS A 168 -7.35 1.39 -21.65
N ASN A 169 -8.58 1.44 -21.18
CA ASN A 169 -9.75 2.08 -21.79
C ASN A 169 -9.41 3.15 -22.84
N ASN A 170 -9.66 2.83 -24.09
CA ASN A 170 -9.78 3.78 -25.19
C ASN A 170 -11.26 4.00 -25.49
#